data_e0a241cf9177786f506362ca1a47af08
#
_entry.id   e0a241cf9177786f506362ca1a47af08
#
_cell.length_a   1.000
_cell.length_b   1.000
_cell.length_c   1.000
_cell.angle_alpha   90.00
_cell.angle_beta   90.00
_cell.angle_gamma   90.00
#
_symmetry.space_group_name_H-M   'P 1'
#
loop_
_entity.id
_entity.type
_entity.pdbx_description
1 polymer ?
#
loop_
_entity_poly.entity_id
_entity_poly.type
_entity_poly.pdbx_seq_one_letter_code
_entity_poly.pdbx_strand_id
1 'polypeptide(L)'
;MALVDPGFSSPWCGGSLVSAQHVLTAGHCVHGHTNTSIQVLVAEHDTTDNVAERHDVSSITTHPSFNHFTADYDFAILTLEVPVNDSSKAAPICLPDSVSSLYTGEVVTATGWGDTSSGGSPSATLQEVNLTIISNEECISAYGNRINR
;
A
#
# COMPACT_ATOMS: atom_id res chain seq x y z
N MET A 1 4.78 -2.20 4.82
CA MET A 1 5.00 -0.83 5.31
C MET A 1 3.70 -0.18 5.66
N ALA A 2 3.67 0.65 6.70
CA ALA A 2 2.48 1.37 7.12
C ALA A 2 2.68 2.88 6.92
N LEU A 3 1.63 3.58 6.48
CA LEU A 3 1.61 5.03 6.38
C LEU A 3 0.89 5.59 7.60
N VAL A 4 1.53 6.53 8.27
CA VAL A 4 1.05 7.14 9.52
C VAL A 4 1.23 8.66 9.49
N ASP A 5 0.50 9.35 10.36
CA ASP A 5 0.80 10.75 10.65
C ASP A 5 2.11 10.84 11.47
N PRO A 6 2.90 11.92 11.31
CA PRO A 6 4.14 12.09 12.04
C PRO A 6 3.94 12.00 13.55
N GLY A 7 4.71 11.09 14.18
CA GLY A 7 4.63 10.85 15.61
C GLY A 7 3.55 9.88 16.09
N PHE A 8 2.70 9.38 15.19
CA PHE A 8 1.68 8.38 15.50
C PHE A 8 2.10 6.99 14.99
N SER A 9 1.51 5.94 15.57
CA SER A 9 1.74 4.54 15.17
C SER A 9 0.50 3.87 14.58
N SER A 10 -0.63 4.59 14.51
CA SER A 10 -1.86 4.06 13.93
C SER A 10 -1.84 4.19 12.41
N PRO A 11 -1.75 3.09 11.65
CA PRO A 11 -1.76 3.15 10.20
C PRO A 11 -3.12 3.57 9.67
N TRP A 12 -3.11 4.44 8.65
CA TRP A 12 -4.31 4.75 7.88
C TRP A 12 -4.22 4.22 6.43
N CYS A 13 -3.03 3.86 5.97
CA CYS A 13 -2.80 3.18 4.69
C CYS A 13 -1.57 2.27 4.77
N GLY A 14 -1.44 1.40 3.77
CA GLY A 14 -0.29 0.53 3.57
C GLY A 14 0.54 0.95 2.36
N GLY A 15 1.72 0.34 2.22
CA GLY A 15 2.57 0.50 1.07
C GLY A 15 3.57 -0.64 0.93
N SER A 16 4.14 -0.79 -0.26
CA SER A 16 5.15 -1.79 -0.58
C SER A 16 6.45 -1.13 -0.99
N LEU A 17 7.56 -1.52 -0.36
CA LEU A 17 8.89 -1.07 -0.76
C LEU A 17 9.21 -1.70 -2.12
N VAL A 18 9.45 -0.90 -3.15
CA VAL A 18 9.78 -1.34 -4.52
C VAL A 18 11.23 -1.06 -4.90
N SER A 19 11.91 -0.25 -4.13
CA SER A 19 13.39 -0.07 -4.14
C SER A 19 13.82 0.38 -2.75
N ALA A 20 15.11 0.48 -2.50
CA ALA A 20 15.60 0.95 -1.20
C ALA A 20 15.01 2.30 -0.74
N GLN A 21 14.50 3.12 -1.65
CA GLN A 21 14.03 4.47 -1.35
C GLN A 21 12.62 4.78 -1.84
N HIS A 22 11.94 3.83 -2.54
CA HIS A 22 10.63 4.08 -3.12
C HIS A 22 9.59 3.12 -2.55
N VAL A 23 8.48 3.70 -2.09
CA VAL A 23 7.32 2.97 -1.56
C VAL A 23 6.14 3.20 -2.50
N LEU A 24 5.60 2.11 -3.05
CA LEU A 24 4.36 2.12 -3.83
C LEU A 24 3.17 2.10 -2.87
N THR A 25 2.24 3.02 -3.06
CA THR A 25 0.98 3.10 -2.32
C THR A 25 -0.16 3.51 -3.25
N ALA A 26 -1.36 3.67 -2.73
CA ALA A 26 -2.50 4.16 -3.50
C ALA A 26 -2.52 5.70 -3.57
N GLY A 27 -2.99 6.24 -4.68
CA GLY A 27 -3.14 7.69 -4.87
C GLY A 27 -4.12 8.32 -3.90
N HIS A 28 -5.23 7.61 -3.58
CA HIS A 28 -6.22 8.09 -2.60
C HIS A 28 -5.62 8.22 -1.19
N CYS A 29 -4.64 7.38 -0.85
CA CYS A 29 -3.96 7.44 0.44
C CYS A 29 -3.19 8.75 0.64
N VAL A 30 -2.65 9.31 -0.41
CA VAL A 30 -1.79 10.50 -0.32
C VAL A 30 -2.48 11.77 -0.82
N HIS A 31 -3.71 11.66 -1.32
CA HIS A 31 -4.46 12.78 -1.85
C HIS A 31 -4.73 13.83 -0.77
N GLY A 32 -4.29 15.06 -1.01
CA GLY A 32 -4.40 16.16 -0.03
C GLY A 32 -3.30 16.18 1.04
N HIS A 33 -2.43 15.18 1.07
CA HIS A 33 -1.27 15.16 1.96
C HIS A 33 -0.05 15.87 1.35
N THR A 34 0.82 16.37 2.22
CA THR A 34 2.16 16.85 1.88
C THR A 34 3.19 15.82 2.33
N ASN A 35 4.39 15.88 1.78
CA ASN A 35 5.48 14.99 2.22
C ASN A 35 5.76 15.10 3.73
N THR A 36 5.59 16.29 4.32
CA THR A 36 5.79 16.52 5.76
C THR A 36 4.64 16.02 6.64
N SER A 37 3.51 15.63 6.06
CA SER A 37 2.35 15.09 6.80
C SER A 37 2.27 13.57 6.78
N ILE A 38 3.28 12.88 6.21
CA ILE A 38 3.34 11.42 6.11
C ILE A 38 4.67 10.92 6.64
N GLN A 39 4.63 9.88 7.48
CA GLN A 39 5.78 9.03 7.78
C GLN A 39 5.49 7.59 7.34
N VAL A 40 6.53 6.87 6.98
CA VAL A 40 6.47 5.45 6.64
C VAL A 40 7.10 4.63 7.76
N LEU A 41 6.32 3.73 8.33
CA LEU A 41 6.82 2.71 9.26
C LEU A 41 7.35 1.52 8.46
N VAL A 42 8.62 1.24 8.62
CA VAL A 42 9.32 0.13 8.00
C VAL A 42 9.49 -1.00 9.01
N ALA A 43 9.37 -2.24 8.56
CA ALA A 43 9.42 -3.43 9.43
C ALA A 43 8.37 -3.43 10.56
N GLU A 44 7.25 -2.75 10.35
CA GLU A 44 6.13 -2.77 11.29
C GLU A 44 5.44 -4.14 11.28
N HIS A 45 5.18 -4.68 12.44
CA HIS A 45 4.39 -5.88 12.64
C HIS A 45 3.27 -5.66 13.65
N ASP A 46 3.59 -5.08 14.79
CA ASP A 46 2.63 -4.78 15.86
C ASP A 46 2.64 -3.27 16.15
N THR A 47 1.59 -2.59 15.73
CA THR A 47 1.45 -1.13 15.85
C THR A 47 1.43 -0.62 17.28
N THR A 48 1.41 -1.51 18.27
CA THR A 48 1.38 -1.16 19.70
C THR A 48 2.76 -1.14 20.37
N ASP A 49 3.79 -1.74 19.72
CA ASP A 49 5.11 -1.90 20.34
C ASP A 49 6.09 -0.75 20.04
N ASN A 50 5.81 0.09 19.07
CA ASN A 50 6.63 1.24 18.66
C ASN A 50 8.08 0.91 18.30
N VAL A 51 8.36 -0.29 17.76
CA VAL A 51 9.72 -0.72 17.39
C VAL A 51 10.01 -0.51 15.90
N ALA A 52 9.02 -0.17 15.09
CA ALA A 52 9.19 0.08 13.67
C ALA A 52 10.14 1.26 13.40
N GLU A 53 10.92 1.13 12.33
CA GLU A 53 11.78 2.20 11.84
C GLU A 53 10.95 3.25 11.10
N ARG A 54 11.11 4.53 11.50
CA ARG A 54 10.36 5.65 10.91
C ARG A 54 11.19 6.33 9.84
N HIS A 55 10.60 6.49 8.67
CA HIS A 55 11.19 7.20 7.55
C HIS A 55 10.33 8.39 7.16
N ASP A 56 10.96 9.56 7.03
CA ASP A 56 10.34 10.75 6.49
C ASP A 56 10.28 10.67 4.96
N VAL A 57 9.30 11.35 4.39
CA VAL A 57 9.05 11.37 2.95
C VAL A 57 9.60 12.67 2.36
N SER A 58 10.50 12.56 1.38
CA SER A 58 11.04 13.71 0.66
C SER A 58 10.10 14.20 -0.44
N SER A 59 9.37 13.29 -1.10
CA SER A 59 8.42 13.65 -2.15
C SER A 59 7.31 12.62 -2.33
N ILE A 60 6.16 13.11 -2.82
CA ILE A 60 5.00 12.30 -3.22
C ILE A 60 4.80 12.48 -4.71
N THR A 61 4.75 11.39 -5.46
CA THR A 61 4.46 11.40 -6.90
C THR A 61 3.21 10.56 -7.14
N THR A 62 2.08 11.21 -7.38
CA THR A 62 0.83 10.54 -7.76
C THR A 62 0.79 10.32 -9.27
N HIS A 63 0.15 9.23 -9.72
CA HIS A 63 -0.01 8.99 -11.15
C HIS A 63 -0.68 10.20 -11.82
N PRO A 64 -0.16 10.70 -12.97
CA PRO A 64 -0.66 11.94 -13.58
C PRO A 64 -2.13 11.87 -14.02
N SER A 65 -2.66 10.68 -14.25
CA SER A 65 -4.08 10.45 -14.57
C SER A 65 -4.93 10.04 -13.37
N PHE A 66 -4.41 10.10 -12.14
CA PHE A 66 -5.17 9.75 -10.96
C PHE A 66 -6.42 10.61 -10.82
N ASN A 67 -7.56 9.95 -10.65
CA ASN A 67 -8.84 10.60 -10.42
C ASN A 67 -9.43 10.13 -9.09
N HIS A 68 -9.43 11.00 -8.09
CA HIS A 68 -9.89 10.65 -6.74
C HIS A 68 -11.40 10.40 -6.64
N PHE A 69 -12.21 10.82 -7.62
CA PHE A 69 -13.65 10.56 -7.62
C PHE A 69 -13.99 9.15 -8.13
N THR A 70 -13.21 8.65 -9.10
CA THR A 70 -13.44 7.34 -9.73
C THR A 70 -12.45 6.29 -9.26
N ALA A 71 -11.39 6.69 -8.55
CA ALA A 71 -10.23 5.88 -8.20
C ALA A 71 -9.48 5.29 -9.42
N ASP A 72 -9.60 5.95 -10.59
CA ASP A 72 -8.82 5.57 -11.76
C ASP A 72 -7.34 5.92 -11.54
N TYR A 73 -6.45 5.03 -11.99
CA TYR A 73 -5.00 5.20 -11.84
C TYR A 73 -4.58 5.48 -10.38
N ASP A 74 -5.17 4.76 -9.44
CA ASP A 74 -5.00 4.94 -8.00
C ASP A 74 -3.63 4.47 -7.51
N PHE A 75 -2.56 5.12 -8.01
CA PHE A 75 -1.16 4.82 -7.68
C PHE A 75 -0.43 6.08 -7.24
N ALA A 76 0.46 5.91 -6.27
CA ALA A 76 1.43 6.92 -5.88
C ALA A 76 2.74 6.27 -5.45
N ILE A 77 3.83 7.00 -5.64
CA ILE A 77 5.17 6.68 -5.14
C ILE A 77 5.55 7.71 -4.09
N LEU A 78 5.94 7.20 -2.92
CA LEU A 78 6.61 7.99 -1.90
C LEU A 78 8.12 7.79 -2.06
N THR A 79 8.87 8.87 -2.15
CA THR A 79 10.34 8.83 -2.07
C THR A 79 10.73 9.11 -0.63
N LEU A 80 11.44 8.21 0.02
CA LEU A 80 11.94 8.38 1.37
C LEU A 80 13.11 9.36 1.39
N GLU A 81 13.30 10.12 2.47
CA GLU A 81 14.47 11.00 2.62
C GLU A 81 15.75 10.18 2.76
N VAL A 82 15.69 9.09 3.52
CA VAL A 82 16.81 8.17 3.74
C VAL A 82 16.44 6.79 3.23
N PRO A 83 17.29 6.15 2.41
CA PRO A 83 17.05 4.78 1.95
C PRO A 83 16.96 3.78 3.12
N VAL A 84 16.11 2.76 2.96
CA VAL A 84 16.08 1.59 3.84
C VAL A 84 17.33 0.76 3.56
N ASN A 85 18.26 0.70 4.50
CA ASN A 85 19.55 0.02 4.33
C ASN A 85 19.64 -1.33 5.05
N ASP A 86 18.74 -1.62 5.99
CA ASP A 86 18.74 -2.88 6.72
C ASP A 86 17.85 -3.92 6.02
N SER A 87 18.44 -4.65 5.09
CA SER A 87 17.77 -5.73 4.35
C SER A 87 17.34 -6.91 5.24
N SER A 88 17.82 -6.99 6.47
CA SER A 88 17.37 -8.01 7.43
C SER A 88 15.98 -7.72 7.98
N LYS A 89 15.57 -6.46 7.95
CA LYS A 89 14.25 -6.00 8.43
C LYS A 89 13.25 -5.77 7.31
N ALA A 90 13.71 -5.23 6.18
CA ALA A 90 12.86 -4.96 5.03
C ALA A 90 13.65 -5.03 3.74
N ALA A 91 13.06 -5.64 2.71
CA ALA A 91 13.61 -5.73 1.38
C ALA A 91 12.57 -5.29 0.34
N PRO A 92 13.01 -4.70 -0.78
CA PRO A 92 12.11 -4.40 -1.88
C PRO A 92 11.44 -5.65 -2.43
N ILE A 93 10.14 -5.55 -2.71
CA ILE A 93 9.41 -6.59 -3.43
C ILE A 93 9.59 -6.41 -4.94
N CYS A 94 9.68 -7.53 -5.67
CA CYS A 94 9.72 -7.49 -7.13
C CYS A 94 8.41 -6.93 -7.70
N LEU A 95 8.53 -6.16 -8.76
CA LEU A 95 7.38 -5.80 -9.60
C LEU A 95 7.07 -6.93 -10.58
N PRO A 96 5.85 -7.02 -11.11
CA PRO A 96 5.50 -8.01 -12.12
C PRO A 96 6.40 -7.93 -13.36
N ASP A 97 6.84 -9.09 -13.86
CA ASP A 97 7.75 -9.17 -15.02
C ASP A 97 7.10 -8.78 -16.33
N SER A 98 5.77 -8.82 -16.41
CA SER A 98 5.02 -8.55 -17.64
C SER A 98 3.77 -7.73 -17.37
N VAL A 99 3.64 -6.63 -18.11
CA VAL A 99 2.43 -5.80 -18.13
C VAL A 99 1.28 -6.44 -18.95
N SER A 100 1.53 -7.52 -19.67
CA SER A 100 0.53 -8.22 -20.50
C SER A 100 -0.16 -9.37 -19.77
N SER A 101 0.35 -9.81 -18.62
CA SER A 101 -0.29 -10.87 -17.85
C SER A 101 -1.34 -10.28 -16.90
N LEU A 102 -2.55 -10.83 -16.95
CA LEU A 102 -3.63 -10.47 -16.03
C LEU A 102 -3.59 -11.30 -14.73
N TYR A 103 -2.72 -12.30 -14.67
CA TYR A 103 -2.57 -13.21 -13.52
C TYR A 103 -3.86 -13.87 -13.04
N THR A 104 -4.93 -13.86 -13.85
CA THR A 104 -6.23 -14.46 -13.51
C THR A 104 -6.09 -15.93 -13.12
N GLY A 105 -6.67 -16.32 -11.99
CA GLY A 105 -6.58 -17.66 -11.43
C GLY A 105 -5.36 -17.89 -10.53
N GLU A 106 -4.40 -16.98 -10.49
CA GLU A 106 -3.26 -17.09 -9.58
C GLU A 106 -3.66 -16.70 -8.15
N VAL A 107 -2.98 -17.30 -7.18
CA VAL A 107 -3.16 -16.97 -5.77
C VAL A 107 -2.13 -15.93 -5.37
N VAL A 108 -2.61 -14.82 -4.80
CA VAL A 108 -1.79 -13.75 -4.25
C VAL A 108 -2.04 -13.60 -2.77
N THR A 109 -1.04 -13.14 -2.04
CA THR A 109 -1.16 -12.84 -0.62
C THR A 109 -1.36 -11.33 -0.43
N ALA A 110 -2.50 -10.95 0.14
CA ALA A 110 -2.73 -9.59 0.60
C ALA A 110 -2.35 -9.46 2.07
N THR A 111 -1.65 -8.38 2.44
CA THR A 111 -1.21 -8.12 3.81
C THR A 111 -1.66 -6.74 4.27
N GLY A 112 -1.94 -6.58 5.57
CA GLY A 112 -2.34 -5.30 6.12
C GLY A 112 -2.81 -5.35 7.58
N TRP A 113 -3.12 -4.19 8.12
CA TRP A 113 -3.68 -4.00 9.46
C TRP A 113 -5.18 -3.61 9.43
N GLY A 114 -5.83 -3.77 8.28
CA GLY A 114 -7.24 -3.44 8.11
C GLY A 114 -8.18 -4.38 8.85
N ASP A 115 -9.48 -4.12 8.70
CA ASP A 115 -10.54 -4.93 9.31
C ASP A 115 -10.45 -6.39 8.88
N THR A 116 -10.51 -7.30 9.85
CA THR A 116 -10.46 -8.75 9.60
C THR A 116 -11.81 -9.35 9.20
N SER A 117 -12.87 -8.54 9.25
CA SER A 117 -14.23 -8.89 8.80
C SER A 117 -15.00 -7.64 8.44
N SER A 118 -16.08 -7.78 7.67
CA SER A 118 -16.94 -6.63 7.30
C SER A 118 -17.55 -5.98 8.57
N GLY A 119 -17.26 -4.68 8.77
CA GLY A 119 -17.66 -3.92 9.96
C GLY A 119 -16.91 -4.32 11.24
N GLY A 120 -15.76 -4.95 11.08
CA GLY A 120 -14.85 -5.32 12.17
C GLY A 120 -14.04 -4.14 12.70
N SER A 121 -12.92 -4.45 13.31
CA SER A 121 -11.92 -3.48 13.76
C SER A 121 -10.57 -3.79 13.14
N PRO A 122 -9.74 -2.76 12.89
CA PRO A 122 -8.38 -2.94 12.46
C PRO A 122 -7.57 -3.84 13.41
N SER A 123 -6.66 -4.61 12.85
CA SER A 123 -5.75 -5.46 13.63
C SER A 123 -4.53 -4.67 14.09
N ALA A 124 -4.12 -4.86 15.34
CA ALA A 124 -2.86 -4.30 15.82
C ALA A 124 -1.65 -5.03 15.19
N THR A 125 -1.78 -6.35 14.94
CA THR A 125 -0.74 -7.15 14.29
C THR A 125 -1.00 -7.32 12.81
N LEU A 126 0.06 -7.32 12.00
CA LEU A 126 -0.01 -7.53 10.56
C LEU A 126 -0.70 -8.86 10.25
N GLN A 127 -1.73 -8.81 9.44
CA GLN A 127 -2.49 -9.95 8.96
C GLN A 127 -2.14 -10.26 7.51
N GLU A 128 -2.39 -11.51 7.08
CA GLU A 128 -2.29 -11.93 5.70
C GLU A 128 -3.48 -12.79 5.29
N VAL A 129 -3.84 -12.74 4.02
CA VAL A 129 -4.87 -13.59 3.42
C VAL A 129 -4.49 -13.94 1.99
N ASN A 130 -4.72 -15.20 1.61
CA ASN A 130 -4.56 -15.65 0.25
C ASN A 130 -5.85 -15.43 -0.54
N LEU A 131 -5.73 -14.75 -1.67
CA LEU A 131 -6.83 -14.43 -2.58
C LEU A 131 -6.52 -14.93 -3.97
N THR A 132 -7.55 -15.37 -4.70
CA THR A 132 -7.42 -15.72 -6.11
C THR A 132 -7.74 -14.49 -6.97
N ILE A 133 -6.88 -14.17 -7.92
CA ILE A 133 -7.12 -13.09 -8.88
C ILE A 133 -8.27 -13.51 -9.80
N ILE A 134 -9.33 -12.72 -9.83
CA ILE A 134 -10.48 -12.90 -10.73
C ILE A 134 -10.28 -12.07 -12.01
N SER A 135 -10.97 -12.43 -13.08
CA SER A 135 -10.96 -11.64 -14.31
C SER A 135 -11.66 -10.29 -14.14
N ASN A 136 -11.33 -9.31 -14.99
CA ASN A 136 -12.04 -8.04 -15.00
C ASN A 136 -13.53 -8.23 -15.32
N GLU A 137 -13.91 -9.23 -16.14
CA GLU A 137 -15.29 -9.54 -16.46
C GLU A 137 -16.06 -10.03 -15.24
N GLU A 138 -15.47 -10.92 -14.44
CA GLU A 138 -16.04 -11.37 -13.17
C GLU A 138 -16.16 -10.21 -12.16
N CYS A 139 -15.12 -9.39 -12.08
CA CYS A 139 -15.11 -8.21 -11.21
C CYS A 139 -16.20 -7.21 -11.61
N ILE A 140 -16.34 -6.88 -12.90
CA ILE A 140 -17.39 -6.00 -13.41
C ILE A 140 -18.78 -6.61 -13.18
N SER A 141 -18.94 -7.92 -13.31
CA SER A 141 -20.20 -8.61 -13.02
C SER A 141 -20.62 -8.48 -11.56
N ALA A 142 -19.64 -8.51 -10.64
CA ALA A 142 -19.87 -8.40 -9.20
C ALA A 142 -20.11 -6.95 -8.72
N TYR A 143 -19.35 -5.99 -9.27
CA TYR A 143 -19.34 -4.59 -8.80
C TYR A 143 -20.01 -3.61 -9.76
N GLY A 144 -20.44 -4.06 -10.94
CA GLY A 144 -21.10 -3.24 -11.95
C GLY A 144 -20.19 -2.16 -12.53
N ASN A 145 -20.78 -1.00 -12.83
CA ASN A 145 -20.07 0.13 -13.45
C ASN A 145 -19.06 0.86 -12.53
N ARG A 146 -18.76 0.31 -11.36
CA ARG A 146 -17.77 0.86 -10.44
C ARG A 146 -16.33 0.47 -10.81
N ILE A 147 -16.17 -0.49 -11.73
CA ILE A 147 -14.87 -0.97 -12.19
C ILE A 147 -14.68 -0.56 -13.64
N ASN A 148 -13.59 0.15 -13.92
CA ASN A 148 -13.19 0.49 -15.29
C ASN A 148 -12.33 -0.62 -15.89
N ARG A 149 -12.33 -0.70 -17.22
CA ARG A 149 -11.54 -1.67 -18.00
C ARG A 149 -10.12 -1.18 -18.23
#